data_429e5e5c47468bafccaef653ed2a59bf
#
_entry.id   429e5e5c47468bafccaef653ed2a59bf
#
_cell.length_a   1.000
_cell.length_b   1.000
_cell.length_c   1.000
_cell.angle_alpha   90.00
_cell.angle_beta   90.00
_cell.angle_gamma   90.00
#
_symmetry.space_group_name_H-M   'P 1'
#
loop_
_entity.id
_entity.type
_entity.pdbx_description
1 polymer ?
#
loop_
_entity_poly.entity_id
_entity_poly.type
_entity_poly.pdbx_seq_one_letter_code
_entity_poly.pdbx_strand_id
1 'polypeptide(L)'
;MQTSSDEALIARIAGGDRLAMQVLFARHHVRMYRFVLRLVRNEATAEDLISDVFLDVWRQAGKFEGRSAVSTWMLSIARFKALSALRRRPEQELDDETAQAIEDHADDPEVALAKKDKGSVLRQCLTRLSEEHREIVDLVYYHEKSVEEVARIVGIPEGTVKTRMFYARQKLATLVAVA
;
A
#
# COMPACT_ATOMS: atom_id res chain seq x y z
N MET A 1 20.20 -5.81 -19.60
CA MET A 1 20.39 -6.07 -18.15
C MET A 1 19.16 -6.79 -17.66
N GLN A 2 19.28 -8.06 -17.28
CA GLN A 2 18.17 -8.78 -16.66
C GLN A 2 17.94 -8.17 -15.26
N THR A 3 16.80 -7.53 -15.08
CA THR A 3 16.34 -7.12 -13.74
C THR A 3 16.09 -8.38 -12.92
N SER A 4 16.89 -8.61 -11.89
CA SER A 4 16.68 -9.74 -10.96
C SER A 4 15.25 -9.71 -10.42
N SER A 5 14.58 -10.86 -10.36
CA SER A 5 13.26 -10.96 -9.74
C SER A 5 13.31 -10.64 -8.25
N ASP A 6 12.18 -10.28 -7.65
CA ASP A 6 12.14 -10.00 -6.21
C ASP A 6 12.49 -11.24 -5.38
N GLU A 7 12.11 -12.43 -5.84
CA GLU A 7 12.48 -13.71 -5.20
C GLU A 7 14.01 -13.94 -5.23
N ALA A 8 14.64 -13.62 -6.35
CA ALA A 8 16.11 -13.70 -6.45
C ALA A 8 16.79 -12.69 -5.53
N LEU A 9 16.23 -11.48 -5.39
CA LEU A 9 16.73 -10.49 -4.43
C LEU A 9 16.57 -10.97 -2.98
N ILE A 10 15.42 -11.52 -2.61
CA ILE A 10 15.20 -12.07 -1.25
C ILE A 10 16.18 -13.20 -0.94
N ALA A 11 16.45 -14.10 -1.88
CA ALA A 11 17.43 -15.17 -1.68
C ALA A 11 18.86 -14.61 -1.41
N ARG A 12 19.26 -13.58 -2.14
CA ARG A 12 20.54 -12.87 -1.93
C ARG A 12 20.56 -12.12 -0.59
N ILE A 13 19.47 -11.47 -0.22
CA ILE A 13 19.32 -10.77 1.07
C ILE A 13 19.45 -11.76 2.23
N ALA A 14 18.87 -12.95 2.11
CA ALA A 14 19.03 -14.03 3.09
C ALA A 14 20.49 -14.45 3.29
N GLY A 15 21.33 -14.32 2.25
CA GLY A 15 22.78 -14.49 2.30
C GLY A 15 23.57 -13.26 2.79
N GLY A 16 22.91 -12.17 3.17
CA GLY A 16 23.53 -10.94 3.68
C GLY A 16 23.95 -9.94 2.60
N ASP A 17 23.41 -10.05 1.38
CA ASP A 17 23.72 -9.15 0.27
C ASP A 17 23.03 -7.79 0.44
N ARG A 18 23.81 -6.78 0.84
CA ARG A 18 23.33 -5.41 1.03
C ARG A 18 22.91 -4.71 -0.27
N LEU A 19 23.56 -5.02 -1.39
CA LEU A 19 23.21 -4.44 -2.68
C LEU A 19 21.84 -4.96 -3.14
N ALA A 20 21.55 -6.24 -2.96
CA ALA A 20 20.23 -6.79 -3.23
C ALA A 20 19.16 -6.09 -2.39
N MET A 21 19.45 -5.79 -1.12
CA MET A 21 18.52 -5.02 -0.26
C MET A 21 18.30 -3.61 -0.75
N GLN A 22 19.33 -2.91 -1.20
CA GLN A 22 19.19 -1.56 -1.78
C GLN A 22 18.31 -1.58 -3.03
N VAL A 23 18.47 -2.57 -3.89
CA VAL A 23 17.64 -2.73 -5.10
C VAL A 23 16.18 -3.00 -4.72
N LEU A 24 15.93 -3.88 -3.77
CA LEU A 24 14.57 -4.18 -3.30
C LEU A 24 13.93 -2.95 -2.66
N PHE A 25 14.67 -2.22 -1.82
CA PHE A 25 14.23 -0.96 -1.22
C PHE A 25 13.85 0.06 -2.30
N ALA A 26 14.76 0.35 -3.24
CA ALA A 26 14.51 1.32 -4.31
C ALA A 26 13.27 0.97 -5.14
N ARG A 27 12.99 -0.32 -5.32
CA ARG A 27 11.84 -0.84 -6.09
C ARG A 27 10.51 -0.68 -5.37
N HIS A 28 10.48 -0.85 -4.05
CA HIS A 28 9.23 -1.00 -3.29
C HIS A 28 8.94 0.10 -2.28
N HIS A 29 9.93 0.90 -1.84
CA HIS A 29 9.75 1.81 -0.70
C HIS A 29 8.63 2.84 -0.90
N VAL A 30 8.49 3.42 -2.10
CA VAL A 30 7.44 4.43 -2.38
C VAL A 30 6.05 3.82 -2.25
N ARG A 31 5.84 2.63 -2.84
CA ARG A 31 4.54 1.95 -2.76
C ARG A 31 4.22 1.52 -1.33
N MET A 32 5.20 1.00 -0.60
CA MET A 32 5.04 0.61 0.81
C MET A 32 4.76 1.83 1.69
N TYR A 33 5.51 2.92 1.50
CA TYR A 33 5.30 4.17 2.23
C TYR A 33 3.88 4.70 2.04
N ARG A 34 3.40 4.78 0.80
CA ARG A 34 2.04 5.23 0.50
C ARG A 34 0.98 4.36 1.15
N PHE A 35 1.18 3.04 1.14
CA PHE A 35 0.28 2.10 1.80
C PHE A 35 0.21 2.34 3.31
N VAL A 36 1.37 2.44 3.97
CA VAL A 36 1.44 2.72 5.41
C VAL A 36 0.86 4.09 5.74
N LEU A 37 1.20 5.13 4.96
CA LEU A 37 0.72 6.49 5.17
C LEU A 37 -0.82 6.57 5.12
N ARG A 38 -1.45 5.84 4.20
CA ARG A 38 -2.92 5.77 4.11
C ARG A 38 -3.55 5.15 5.36
N LEU A 39 -2.87 4.20 5.98
CA LEU A 39 -3.35 3.56 7.21
C LEU A 39 -3.14 4.45 8.43
N VAL A 40 -1.94 4.99 8.62
CA VAL A 40 -1.58 5.71 9.86
C VAL A 40 -1.86 7.22 9.79
N ARG A 41 -2.00 7.80 8.60
CA ARG A 41 -2.30 9.22 8.34
C ARG A 41 -1.35 10.19 9.05
N ASN A 42 -0.08 9.81 9.19
CA ASN A 42 0.96 10.63 9.80
C ASN A 42 2.30 10.30 9.13
N GLU A 43 2.93 11.29 8.52
CA GLU A 43 4.15 11.13 7.74
C GLU A 43 5.32 10.62 8.58
N ALA A 44 5.59 11.23 9.72
CA ALA A 44 6.69 10.82 10.59
C ALA A 44 6.53 9.36 11.06
N THR A 45 5.32 8.97 11.45
CA THR A 45 5.02 7.58 11.81
C THR A 45 5.18 6.64 10.61
N ALA A 46 4.76 7.06 9.42
CA ALA A 46 4.90 6.24 8.21
C ALA A 46 6.37 6.02 7.85
N GLU A 47 7.22 7.04 7.95
CA GLU A 47 8.66 6.94 7.70
C GLU A 47 9.34 5.96 8.68
N ASP A 48 9.03 6.07 9.97
CA ASP A 48 9.55 5.16 10.98
C ASP A 48 9.12 3.71 10.70
N LEU A 49 7.83 3.51 10.38
CA LEU A 49 7.29 2.18 10.10
C LEU A 49 7.87 1.58 8.83
N ILE A 50 8.14 2.37 7.80
CA ILE A 50 8.79 1.87 6.58
C ILE A 50 10.21 1.39 6.87
N SER A 51 10.96 2.13 7.66
CA SER A 51 12.29 1.71 8.11
C SER A 51 12.21 0.37 8.84
N ASP A 52 11.24 0.21 9.73
CA ASP A 52 10.99 -1.04 10.45
C ASP A 52 10.56 -2.20 9.54
N VAL A 53 9.74 -1.93 8.52
CA VAL A 53 9.32 -2.94 7.53
C VAL A 53 10.53 -3.50 6.80
N PHE A 54 11.40 -2.64 6.27
CA PHE A 54 12.59 -3.10 5.53
C PHE A 54 13.62 -3.77 6.44
N LEU A 55 13.72 -3.35 7.70
CA LEU A 55 14.54 -4.04 8.67
C LEU A 55 14.02 -5.45 8.96
N ASP A 56 12.70 -5.63 9.04
CA ASP A 56 12.09 -6.96 9.19
C ASP A 56 12.27 -7.81 7.93
N VAL A 57 12.17 -7.22 6.74
CA VAL A 57 12.48 -7.91 5.49
C VAL A 57 13.93 -8.43 5.51
N TRP A 58 14.89 -7.61 5.91
CA TRP A 58 16.28 -8.01 6.06
C TRP A 58 16.45 -9.18 7.02
N ARG A 59 15.82 -9.10 8.18
CA ARG A 59 15.93 -10.14 9.24
C ARG A 59 15.22 -11.45 8.87
N GLN A 60 14.13 -11.35 8.11
CA GLN A 60 13.24 -12.47 7.83
C GLN A 60 13.40 -13.04 6.41
N ALA A 61 14.28 -12.48 5.58
CA ALA A 61 14.47 -12.92 4.19
C ALA A 61 14.73 -14.45 4.10
N GLY A 62 15.50 -15.00 5.03
CA GLY A 62 15.77 -16.45 5.09
C GLY A 62 14.56 -17.32 5.47
N LYS A 63 13.48 -16.72 5.96
CA LYS A 63 12.23 -17.40 6.32
C LYS A 63 11.15 -17.28 5.24
N PHE A 64 11.43 -16.54 4.17
CA PHE A 64 10.49 -16.40 3.07
C PHE A 64 10.37 -17.72 2.29
N GLU A 65 9.17 -18.30 2.29
CA GLU A 65 8.92 -19.63 1.72
C GLU A 65 8.40 -19.59 0.27
N GLY A 66 8.23 -18.40 -0.31
CA GLY A 66 7.72 -18.27 -1.68
C GLY A 66 6.24 -18.64 -1.87
N ARG A 67 5.45 -18.68 -0.79
CA ARG A 67 4.00 -19.00 -0.86
C ARG A 67 3.17 -17.87 -1.45
N SER A 68 3.73 -16.68 -1.57
CA SER A 68 3.13 -15.50 -2.19
C SER A 68 4.21 -14.70 -2.91
N ALA A 69 3.80 -13.72 -3.72
CA ALA A 69 4.74 -12.73 -4.24
C ALA A 69 5.45 -11.98 -3.10
N VAL A 70 6.70 -11.60 -3.29
CA VAL A 70 7.48 -10.84 -2.30
C VAL A 70 6.76 -9.56 -1.89
N SER A 71 6.17 -8.82 -2.86
CA SER A 71 5.41 -7.60 -2.57
C SER A 71 4.17 -7.85 -1.70
N THR A 72 3.49 -8.99 -1.85
CA THR A 72 2.37 -9.40 -1.00
C THR A 72 2.82 -9.68 0.42
N TRP A 73 3.93 -10.39 0.58
CA TRP A 73 4.54 -10.65 1.88
C TRP A 73 4.96 -9.35 2.59
N MET A 74 5.61 -8.43 1.86
CA MET A 74 6.01 -7.12 2.39
C MET A 74 4.79 -6.27 2.81
N LEU A 75 3.71 -6.25 2.01
CA LEU A 75 2.46 -5.55 2.36
C LEU A 75 1.82 -6.13 3.63
N SER A 76 1.89 -7.44 3.83
CA SER A 76 1.40 -8.08 5.06
C SER A 76 2.19 -7.62 6.29
N ILE A 77 3.51 -7.53 6.19
CA ILE A 77 4.39 -7.00 7.26
C ILE A 77 4.05 -5.53 7.53
N ALA A 78 3.94 -4.72 6.48
CA ALA A 78 3.64 -3.29 6.58
C ALA A 78 2.27 -3.05 7.25
N ARG A 79 1.25 -3.80 6.84
CA ARG A 79 -0.08 -3.71 7.45
C ARG A 79 -0.08 -4.08 8.92
N PHE A 80 0.56 -5.18 9.28
CA PHE A 80 0.69 -5.59 10.68
C PHE A 80 1.32 -4.50 11.55
N LYS A 81 2.42 -3.90 11.07
CA LYS A 81 3.11 -2.81 11.80
C LYS A 81 2.24 -1.55 11.90
N ALA A 82 1.59 -1.16 10.82
CA ALA A 82 0.71 0.01 10.81
C ALA A 82 -0.46 -0.14 11.79
N LEU A 83 -1.16 -1.28 11.77
CA LEU A 83 -2.27 -1.54 12.70
C LEU A 83 -1.79 -1.66 14.14
N SER A 84 -0.60 -2.21 14.37
CA SER A 84 -0.01 -2.27 15.71
C SER A 84 0.33 -0.88 16.25
N ALA A 85 0.83 0.01 15.40
CA ALA A 85 1.10 1.40 15.76
C ALA A 85 -0.19 2.16 16.10
N LEU A 86 -1.24 1.98 15.31
CA LEU A 86 -2.56 2.60 15.56
C LEU A 86 -3.16 2.14 16.90
N ARG A 87 -3.04 0.86 17.23
CA ARG A 87 -3.53 0.34 18.53
C ARG A 87 -2.77 0.88 19.74
N ARG A 88 -1.52 1.31 19.58
CA ARG A 88 -0.68 1.86 20.66
C ARG A 88 -0.88 3.37 20.88
N ARG A 89 -1.49 4.08 19.92
CA ARG A 89 -1.79 5.51 20.08
C ARG A 89 -3.02 5.69 20.95
N PRO A 90 -2.95 6.47 22.06
CA PRO A 90 -4.15 7.06 22.62
C PRO A 90 -4.74 8.02 21.57
N GLU A 91 -6.06 8.16 21.56
CA GLU A 91 -6.85 9.00 20.64
C GLU A 91 -6.28 10.44 20.53
N GLN A 92 -5.25 10.63 19.73
CA GLN A 92 -4.79 11.94 19.30
C GLN A 92 -5.29 12.15 17.89
N GLU A 93 -5.94 13.30 17.73
CA GLU A 93 -6.58 13.80 16.51
C GLU A 93 -5.88 13.33 15.23
N LEU A 94 -6.64 12.62 14.41
CA LEU A 94 -6.27 12.28 13.04
C LEU A 94 -6.24 13.59 12.27
N ASP A 95 -5.06 14.05 11.92
CA ASP A 95 -4.85 15.22 11.08
C ASP A 95 -5.37 14.90 9.68
N ASP A 96 -6.60 15.35 9.39
CA ASP A 96 -7.28 15.12 8.11
C ASP A 96 -6.58 15.84 6.92
N GLU A 97 -5.66 16.76 7.19
CA GLU A 97 -4.97 17.53 6.15
C GLU A 97 -3.89 16.73 5.40
N THR A 98 -3.29 15.73 6.02
CA THR A 98 -2.16 14.98 5.42
C THR A 98 -2.58 13.98 4.35
N ALA A 99 -3.87 13.63 4.27
CA ALA A 99 -4.37 12.69 3.26
C ALA A 99 -4.42 13.26 1.83
N GLN A 100 -4.22 14.57 1.66
CA GLN A 100 -4.36 15.27 0.38
C GLN A 100 -3.05 15.43 -0.40
N ALA A 101 -1.90 15.17 0.19
CA ALA A 101 -0.58 15.56 -0.35
C ALA A 101 0.22 14.45 -1.05
N ILE A 102 -0.38 13.37 -1.50
CA ILE A 102 0.34 12.37 -2.29
C ILE A 102 0.17 12.71 -3.77
N GLU A 103 0.99 13.63 -4.26
CA GLU A 103 1.08 13.93 -5.70
C GLU A 103 1.89 12.83 -6.41
N ASP A 104 1.28 12.25 -7.44
CA ASP A 104 1.97 11.40 -8.41
C ASP A 104 2.76 12.30 -9.38
N HIS A 105 4.09 12.30 -9.25
CA HIS A 105 4.96 13.02 -10.17
C HIS A 105 5.39 12.11 -11.32
N ALA A 106 4.66 12.13 -12.41
CA ALA A 106 5.19 11.85 -13.76
C ALA A 106 4.11 11.96 -14.84
N ASP A 107 3.80 13.14 -15.34
CA ASP A 107 3.09 13.32 -16.61
C ASP A 107 3.27 14.74 -17.18
N ASP A 108 3.15 14.86 -18.53
CA ASP A 108 3.20 16.09 -19.33
C ASP A 108 2.22 17.17 -18.80
N PRO A 109 2.63 18.48 -18.72
CA PRO A 109 1.84 19.54 -18.07
C PRO A 109 0.40 19.74 -18.57
N GLU A 110 0.12 19.57 -19.86
CA GLU A 110 -1.25 19.73 -20.39
C GLU A 110 -2.15 18.52 -20.12
N VAL A 111 -1.59 17.32 -20.20
CA VAL A 111 -2.27 16.06 -19.82
C VAL A 111 -2.40 15.97 -18.31
N ALA A 112 -1.43 16.53 -17.57
CA ALA A 112 -1.46 16.61 -16.12
C ALA A 112 -2.59 17.51 -15.60
N LEU A 113 -2.95 18.62 -16.29
CA LEU A 113 -4.01 19.51 -15.83
C LEU A 113 -5.41 18.87 -15.97
N ALA A 114 -5.72 18.25 -17.12
CA ALA A 114 -6.99 17.56 -17.33
C ALA A 114 -7.12 16.27 -16.52
N LYS A 115 -6.00 15.56 -16.26
CA LYS A 115 -5.95 14.44 -15.33
C LYS A 115 -6.02 14.90 -13.86
N LYS A 116 -5.52 16.10 -13.55
CA LYS A 116 -5.51 16.68 -12.20
C LYS A 116 -6.93 16.91 -11.68
N ASP A 117 -7.85 17.42 -12.51
CA ASP A 117 -9.24 17.61 -12.13
C ASP A 117 -9.97 16.28 -11.90
N LYS A 118 -9.85 15.33 -12.83
CA LYS A 118 -10.45 13.99 -12.67
C LYS A 118 -9.82 13.20 -11.52
N GLY A 119 -8.51 13.32 -11.34
CA GLY A 119 -7.79 12.69 -10.25
C GLY A 119 -8.14 13.29 -8.88
N SER A 120 -8.41 14.59 -8.78
CA SER A 120 -8.84 15.23 -7.54
C SER A 120 -10.24 14.80 -7.13
N VAL A 121 -11.17 14.73 -8.09
CA VAL A 121 -12.55 14.22 -7.88
C VAL A 121 -12.51 12.77 -7.39
N LEU A 122 -11.71 11.90 -8.05
CA LEU A 122 -11.59 10.51 -7.64
C LEU A 122 -10.99 10.37 -6.23
N ARG A 123 -9.96 11.15 -5.91
CA ARG A 123 -9.38 11.18 -4.55
C ARG A 123 -10.39 11.57 -3.50
N GLN A 124 -11.19 12.61 -3.75
CA GLN A 124 -12.29 13.03 -2.86
C GLN A 124 -13.35 11.92 -2.70
N CYS A 125 -13.70 11.24 -3.79
CA CYS A 125 -14.64 10.12 -3.72
C CYS A 125 -14.06 8.95 -2.90
N LEU A 126 -12.76 8.66 -3.03
CA LEU A 126 -12.09 7.62 -2.24
C LEU A 126 -12.10 7.94 -0.74
N THR A 127 -11.96 9.20 -0.34
CA THR A 127 -12.04 9.58 1.09
C THR A 127 -13.41 9.36 1.71
N ARG A 128 -14.46 9.31 0.89
CA ARG A 128 -15.83 9.01 1.32
C ARG A 128 -16.15 7.52 1.46
N LEU A 129 -15.25 6.64 1.05
CA LEU A 129 -15.36 5.22 1.34
C LEU A 129 -15.05 4.95 2.81
N SER A 130 -15.62 3.87 3.37
CA SER A 130 -15.15 3.33 4.65
C SER A 130 -13.68 2.94 4.56
N GLU A 131 -12.97 2.91 5.67
CA GLU A 131 -11.56 2.48 5.70
C GLU A 131 -11.36 1.10 5.11
N GLU A 132 -12.26 0.17 5.43
CA GLU A 132 -12.24 -1.21 4.90
C GLU A 132 -12.40 -1.25 3.37
N HIS A 133 -13.33 -0.47 2.81
CA HIS A 133 -13.53 -0.42 1.36
C HIS A 133 -12.38 0.29 0.65
N ARG A 134 -11.85 1.35 1.25
CA ARG A 134 -10.70 2.09 0.71
C ARG A 134 -9.45 1.23 0.67
N GLU A 135 -9.16 0.47 1.72
CA GLU A 135 -8.04 -0.47 1.77
C GLU A 135 -8.12 -1.52 0.66
N ILE A 136 -9.29 -2.12 0.46
CA ILE A 136 -9.50 -3.11 -0.61
C ILE A 136 -9.28 -2.51 -1.99
N VAL A 137 -9.84 -1.32 -2.25
CA VAL A 137 -9.66 -0.61 -3.53
C VAL A 137 -8.18 -0.28 -3.78
N ASP A 138 -7.48 0.19 -2.75
CA ASP A 138 -6.06 0.48 -2.83
C ASP A 138 -5.21 -0.76 -3.17
N LEU A 139 -5.45 -1.86 -2.48
CA LEU A 139 -4.73 -3.11 -2.73
C LEU A 139 -5.00 -3.68 -4.12
N VAL A 140 -6.23 -3.64 -4.60
CA VAL A 140 -6.58 -4.21 -5.91
C VAL A 140 -6.10 -3.31 -7.05
N TYR A 141 -6.32 -2.00 -6.99
CA TYR A 141 -6.06 -1.12 -8.13
C TYR A 141 -4.67 -0.49 -8.11
N TYR A 142 -4.21 0.00 -6.96
CA TYR A 142 -2.90 0.65 -6.87
C TYR A 142 -1.76 -0.37 -6.72
N HIS A 143 -1.98 -1.39 -5.89
CA HIS A 143 -0.99 -2.45 -5.66
C HIS A 143 -1.16 -3.66 -6.59
N GLU A 144 -2.17 -3.65 -7.46
CA GLU A 144 -2.43 -4.69 -8.47
C GLU A 144 -2.52 -6.11 -7.87
N LYS A 145 -3.12 -6.22 -6.68
CA LYS A 145 -3.26 -7.49 -5.99
C LYS A 145 -4.52 -8.25 -6.42
N SER A 146 -4.38 -9.57 -6.54
CA SER A 146 -5.51 -10.46 -6.77
C SER A 146 -6.39 -10.55 -5.52
N VAL A 147 -7.63 -11.04 -5.70
CA VAL A 147 -8.55 -11.28 -4.57
C VAL A 147 -7.91 -12.19 -3.51
N GLU A 148 -7.22 -13.25 -3.94
CA GLU A 148 -6.51 -14.17 -3.05
C GLU A 148 -5.39 -13.47 -2.27
N GLU A 149 -4.58 -12.65 -2.93
CA GLU A 149 -3.51 -11.89 -2.29
C GLU A 149 -4.05 -10.87 -1.28
N VAL A 150 -5.12 -10.14 -1.65
CA VAL A 150 -5.81 -9.21 -0.75
C VAL A 150 -6.36 -9.93 0.48
N ALA A 151 -6.98 -11.09 0.29
CA ALA A 151 -7.48 -11.91 1.39
C ALA A 151 -6.36 -12.29 2.37
N ARG A 152 -5.18 -12.64 1.87
CA ARG A 152 -4.00 -12.92 2.69
C ARG A 152 -3.47 -11.69 3.41
N ILE A 153 -3.37 -10.55 2.74
CA ILE A 153 -2.85 -9.29 3.32
C ILE A 153 -3.76 -8.81 4.43
N VAL A 154 -5.08 -8.80 4.19
CA VAL A 154 -6.08 -8.24 5.11
C VAL A 154 -6.50 -9.27 6.18
N GLY A 155 -6.30 -10.55 5.92
CA GLY A 155 -6.70 -11.63 6.84
C GLY A 155 -8.21 -11.89 6.85
N ILE A 156 -8.87 -11.76 5.70
CA ILE A 156 -10.31 -12.01 5.52
C ILE A 156 -10.56 -13.04 4.41
N PRO A 157 -11.73 -13.71 4.39
CA PRO A 157 -12.08 -14.62 3.30
C PRO A 157 -12.15 -13.91 1.94
N GLU A 158 -11.84 -14.62 0.86
CA GLU A 158 -11.95 -14.09 -0.52
C GLU A 158 -13.38 -13.62 -0.85
N GLY A 159 -14.41 -14.32 -0.35
CA GLY A 159 -15.79 -13.91 -0.51
C GLY A 159 -16.05 -12.53 0.09
N THR A 160 -15.46 -12.23 1.23
CA THR A 160 -15.55 -10.91 1.87
C THR A 160 -14.81 -9.84 1.05
N VAL A 161 -13.66 -10.15 0.48
CA VAL A 161 -12.96 -9.26 -0.44
C VAL A 161 -13.84 -8.91 -1.64
N LYS A 162 -14.44 -9.91 -2.28
CA LYS A 162 -15.34 -9.71 -3.44
C LYS A 162 -16.55 -8.85 -3.08
N THR A 163 -17.17 -9.09 -1.93
CA THR A 163 -18.32 -8.30 -1.45
C THR A 163 -17.94 -6.86 -1.17
N ARG A 164 -16.81 -6.62 -0.47
CA ARG A 164 -16.30 -5.27 -0.22
C ARG A 164 -15.97 -4.54 -1.54
N MET A 165 -15.37 -5.23 -2.51
CA MET A 165 -15.10 -4.67 -3.83
C MET A 165 -16.38 -4.27 -4.56
N PHE A 166 -17.40 -5.11 -4.52
CA PHE A 166 -18.69 -4.81 -5.14
C PHE A 166 -19.30 -3.53 -4.56
N TYR A 167 -19.41 -3.43 -3.25
CA TYR A 167 -19.99 -2.26 -2.60
C TYR A 167 -19.12 -1.01 -2.74
N ALA A 168 -17.80 -1.15 -2.70
CA ALA A 168 -16.89 -0.04 -2.94
C ALA A 168 -17.04 0.54 -4.34
N ARG A 169 -17.10 -0.30 -5.37
CA ARG A 169 -17.34 0.13 -6.77
C ARG A 169 -18.69 0.80 -6.93
N GLN A 170 -19.74 0.23 -6.34
CA GLN A 170 -21.08 0.79 -6.39
C GLN A 170 -21.13 2.19 -5.75
N LYS A 171 -20.52 2.34 -4.58
CA LYS A 171 -20.41 3.64 -3.90
C LYS A 171 -19.61 4.65 -4.69
N LEU A 172 -18.47 4.26 -5.25
CA LEU A 172 -17.65 5.12 -6.09
C LEU A 172 -18.40 5.57 -7.34
N ALA A 173 -19.11 4.67 -8.03
CA ALA A 173 -19.91 5.03 -9.20
C ALA A 173 -20.97 6.09 -8.86
N THR A 174 -21.66 5.95 -7.73
CA THR A 174 -22.64 6.95 -7.25
C THR A 174 -21.97 8.27 -6.91
N LEU A 175 -20.82 8.27 -6.23
CA LEU A 175 -20.10 9.49 -5.84
C LEU A 175 -19.55 10.25 -7.04
N VAL A 176 -19.02 9.54 -8.04
CA VAL A 176 -18.49 10.14 -9.28
C VAL A 176 -19.60 10.71 -10.14
N ALA A 177 -20.78 10.09 -10.17
CA ALA A 177 -21.92 10.59 -10.94
C ALA A 177 -22.50 11.92 -10.40
N VAL A 178 -22.29 12.23 -9.12
CA VAL A 178 -22.78 13.42 -8.42
C VAL A 178 -21.73 14.53 -8.34
N ALA A 179 -20.48 14.22 -8.65
CA ALA A 179 -19.34 15.16 -8.65
C ALA A 179 -19.20 15.91 -10.03
#